data_ebd631945968daff4d5a2d6e519eceeb
#
_entry.id   ebd631945968daff4d5a2d6e519eceeb
#
_cell.length_a   1.000
_cell.length_b   1.000
_cell.length_c   1.000
_cell.angle_alpha   90.00
_cell.angle_beta   90.00
_cell.angle_gamma   90.00
#
_symmetry.space_group_name_H-M   'P 1'
#
loop_
_entity.id
_entity.type
_entity.pdbx_description
1 polymer ?
#
loop_
_entity_poly.entity_id
_entity_poly.type
_entity_poly.pdbx_seq_one_letter_code
_entity_poly.pdbx_strand_id
1 'polypeptide(L)'
;KYMEKRIIECVPNFSEGRNKAVIQQITSAIEAVDGVKLLDVDPGEATNRTVVTFVGEPEAVLEAAFQGVKKAAEVIDMRNHKGAHPRMGATDVCPLIPIAGITLEECAELARQLAKRIADELHVPTYCYEAAAFTPERRNLAVCRAGEYEALPEKMNHEGKAPDFGDRPFDEGVARTGATAVGARDFLIAVNYNLNTTSTRRANAIAFDVREKGRPVREGNSPVGKPLKDENGKTIMKPGTLKATKAIGWFIDEYQIAQVSMNITNISVT
;
A
#
# COMPACT_ATOMS: atom_id res chain seq x y z
N LYS A 1 10.89 -36.21 9.97
CA LYS A 1 10.30 -35.16 9.09
C LYS A 1 10.75 -33.84 9.68
N TYR A 2 11.70 -33.14 9.04
CA TYR A 2 11.94 -31.75 9.35
C TYR A 2 10.65 -31.00 9.00
N MET A 3 10.00 -30.36 9.96
CA MET A 3 8.93 -29.40 9.66
C MET A 3 9.60 -28.26 8.91
N GLU A 4 9.15 -27.99 7.71
CA GLU A 4 9.62 -26.85 6.93
C GLU A 4 9.31 -25.58 7.72
N LYS A 5 10.33 -24.77 7.96
CA LYS A 5 10.18 -23.57 8.78
C LYS A 5 9.27 -22.59 8.03
N ARG A 6 8.17 -22.18 8.65
CA ARG A 6 7.25 -21.20 8.09
C ARG A 6 7.82 -19.80 8.32
N ILE A 7 7.98 -19.04 7.24
CA ILE A 7 8.50 -17.68 7.28
C ILE A 7 7.62 -16.77 6.45
N ILE A 8 7.23 -15.65 7.04
CA ILE A 8 6.57 -14.56 6.36
C ILE A 8 7.35 -13.25 6.54
N GLU A 9 7.18 -12.35 5.59
CA GLU A 9 7.62 -10.96 5.64
C GLU A 9 6.43 -10.06 5.91
N CYS A 10 6.63 -8.97 6.62
CA CYS A 10 5.68 -7.88 6.74
C CYS A 10 6.35 -6.57 6.32
N VAL A 11 5.64 -5.78 5.52
CA VAL A 11 6.17 -4.52 4.97
C VAL A 11 5.19 -3.36 5.25
N PRO A 12 4.94 -3.03 6.53
CA PRO A 12 4.06 -1.92 6.85
C PRO A 12 4.66 -0.59 6.39
N ASN A 13 3.76 0.33 6.06
CA ASN A 13 4.12 1.69 5.72
C ASN A 13 3.43 2.64 6.69
N PHE A 14 4.24 3.44 7.36
CA PHE A 14 3.81 4.38 8.39
C PHE A 14 3.82 5.81 7.85
N SER A 15 2.82 6.61 8.21
CA SER A 15 2.67 8.00 7.77
C SER A 15 3.53 8.96 8.60
N GLU A 16 4.82 8.71 8.62
CA GLU A 16 5.87 9.56 9.19
C GLU A 16 7.20 9.26 8.48
N GLY A 17 7.82 10.25 7.89
CA GLY A 17 9.08 10.09 7.17
C GLY A 17 10.13 11.15 7.53
N ARG A 18 9.82 12.03 8.48
CA ARG A 18 10.63 13.21 8.84
C ARG A 18 11.15 13.17 10.27
N ASN A 19 10.31 12.76 11.22
CA ASN A 19 10.68 12.69 12.63
C ASN A 19 11.30 11.33 12.96
N LYS A 20 12.63 11.29 12.97
CA LYS A 20 13.41 10.08 13.26
C LYS A 20 13.09 9.46 14.63
N ALA A 21 12.76 10.27 15.64
CA ALA A 21 12.42 9.79 16.97
C ALA A 21 11.08 9.05 16.98
N VAL A 22 10.10 9.50 16.19
CA VAL A 22 8.83 8.80 16.01
C VAL A 22 9.03 7.48 15.27
N ILE A 23 9.80 7.50 14.18
CA ILE A 23 10.15 6.29 13.41
C ILE A 23 10.83 5.27 14.32
N GLN A 24 11.80 5.70 15.14
CA GLN A 24 12.54 4.85 16.08
C GLN A 24 11.62 4.21 17.12
N GLN A 25 10.62 4.92 17.64
CA GLN A 25 9.64 4.34 18.57
C GLN A 25 8.85 3.20 17.94
N ILE A 26 8.43 3.36 16.67
CA ILE A 26 7.69 2.34 15.94
C ILE A 26 8.57 1.12 15.67
N THR A 27 9.78 1.33 15.14
CA THR A 27 10.70 0.22 14.83
C THR A 27 11.15 -0.51 16.09
N SER A 28 11.40 0.19 17.19
CA SER A 28 11.73 -0.44 18.47
C SER A 28 10.58 -1.31 19.01
N ALA A 29 9.32 -0.91 18.81
CA ALA A 29 8.18 -1.72 19.21
C ALA A 29 8.08 -3.02 18.39
N ILE A 30 8.48 -2.98 17.11
CA ILE A 30 8.55 -4.15 16.23
C ILE A 30 9.71 -5.06 16.67
N GLU A 31 10.91 -4.50 16.87
CA GLU A 31 12.11 -5.25 17.24
C GLU A 31 12.04 -5.88 18.64
N ALA A 32 11.22 -5.34 19.53
CA ALA A 32 11.02 -5.88 20.86
C ALA A 32 10.28 -7.23 20.89
N VAL A 33 9.70 -7.65 19.76
CA VAL A 33 9.02 -8.93 19.67
C VAL A 33 10.02 -10.04 19.33
N ASP A 34 10.13 -11.02 20.21
CA ASP A 34 11.00 -12.18 20.01
C ASP A 34 10.64 -12.96 18.73
N GLY A 35 11.66 -13.40 18.00
CA GLY A 35 11.48 -14.19 16.78
C GLY A 35 11.27 -13.37 15.50
N VAL A 36 11.36 -12.04 15.59
CA VAL A 36 11.31 -11.13 14.46
C VAL A 36 12.70 -10.55 14.18
N LYS A 37 13.03 -10.43 12.90
CA LYS A 37 14.22 -9.73 12.42
C LYS A 37 13.81 -8.53 11.59
N LEU A 38 14.14 -7.34 12.07
CA LEU A 38 14.04 -6.10 11.28
C LEU A 38 15.12 -6.13 10.18
N LEU A 39 14.70 -5.94 8.93
CA LEU A 39 15.59 -5.99 7.77
C LEU A 39 15.94 -4.62 7.23
N ASP A 40 14.93 -3.71 7.19
CA ASP A 40 15.09 -2.40 6.58
C ASP A 40 14.12 -1.37 7.17
N VAL A 41 14.57 -0.11 7.18
CA VAL A 41 13.77 1.07 7.54
C VAL A 41 14.09 2.16 6.52
N ASP A 42 13.16 2.44 5.63
CA ASP A 42 13.33 3.38 4.52
C ASP A 42 12.39 4.60 4.68
N PRO A 43 12.88 5.69 5.31
CA PRO A 43 12.13 6.92 5.46
C PRO A 43 12.20 7.80 4.20
N GLY A 44 11.05 8.25 3.72
CA GLY A 44 10.92 9.21 2.63
C GLY A 44 10.45 10.58 3.13
N GLU A 45 11.28 11.58 3.06
CA GLU A 45 10.97 12.93 3.57
C GLU A 45 9.87 13.62 2.76
N ALA A 46 9.96 13.60 1.42
CA ALA A 46 8.96 14.20 0.52
C ALA A 46 7.60 13.51 0.62
N THR A 47 7.58 12.19 0.70
CA THR A 47 6.37 11.39 0.86
C THR A 47 5.81 11.45 2.28
N ASN A 48 6.62 11.87 3.26
CA ASN A 48 6.34 11.82 4.69
C ASN A 48 5.82 10.43 5.10
N ARG A 49 6.59 9.41 4.77
CA ARG A 49 6.23 8.00 4.88
C ARG A 49 7.48 7.16 5.09
N THR A 50 7.40 6.16 5.93
CA THR A 50 8.47 5.19 6.15
C THR A 50 7.98 3.80 5.80
N VAL A 51 8.75 3.09 4.99
CA VAL A 51 8.56 1.66 4.72
C VAL A 51 9.45 0.88 5.70
N VAL A 52 8.86 -0.05 6.42
CA VAL A 52 9.59 -0.91 7.35
C VAL A 52 9.43 -2.36 6.90
N THR A 53 10.54 -3.11 6.87
CA THR A 53 10.55 -4.51 6.43
C THR A 53 11.07 -5.39 7.55
N PHE A 54 10.31 -6.41 7.91
CA PHE A 54 10.74 -7.41 8.89
C PHE A 54 10.21 -8.81 8.57
N VAL A 55 10.88 -9.83 9.08
CA VAL A 55 10.59 -11.24 8.81
C VAL A 55 10.62 -12.06 10.09
N GLY A 56 9.94 -13.19 10.07
CA GLY A 56 9.94 -14.15 11.16
C GLY A 56 8.93 -15.28 10.93
N GLU A 57 8.71 -16.07 11.96
CA GLU A 57 7.60 -17.01 11.96
C GLU A 57 6.26 -16.28 12.04
N PRO A 58 5.17 -16.83 11.49
CA PRO A 58 3.89 -16.13 11.35
C PRO A 58 3.40 -15.46 12.64
N GLU A 59 3.42 -16.18 13.76
CA GLU A 59 2.91 -15.69 15.04
C GLU A 59 3.71 -14.48 15.54
N ALA A 60 5.04 -14.55 15.43
CA ALA A 60 5.93 -13.46 15.83
C ALA A 60 5.74 -12.22 14.94
N VAL A 61 5.61 -12.43 13.63
CA VAL A 61 5.39 -11.35 12.67
C VAL A 61 4.02 -10.67 12.88
N LEU A 62 2.97 -11.44 13.15
CA LEU A 62 1.65 -10.86 13.46
C LEU A 62 1.72 -10.00 14.73
N GLU A 63 2.40 -10.48 15.77
CA GLU A 63 2.57 -9.71 17.01
C GLU A 63 3.37 -8.43 16.76
N ALA A 64 4.49 -8.53 16.04
CA ALA A 64 5.32 -7.37 15.72
C ALA A 64 4.57 -6.34 14.85
N ALA A 65 3.79 -6.79 13.87
CA ALA A 65 2.93 -5.94 13.07
C ALA A 65 1.89 -5.21 13.93
N PHE A 66 1.24 -5.94 14.85
CA PHE A 66 0.28 -5.36 15.79
C PHE A 66 0.93 -4.31 16.69
N GLN A 67 2.12 -4.59 17.26
CA GLN A 67 2.84 -3.64 18.11
C GLN A 67 3.30 -2.40 17.31
N GLY A 68 3.72 -2.57 16.06
CA GLY A 68 4.05 -1.46 15.16
C GLY A 68 2.84 -0.56 14.88
N VAL A 69 1.69 -1.15 14.54
CA VAL A 69 0.42 -0.43 14.32
C VAL A 69 -0.03 0.29 15.59
N LYS A 70 0.04 -0.38 16.75
CA LYS A 70 -0.27 0.20 18.05
C LYS A 70 0.59 1.43 18.32
N LYS A 71 1.91 1.31 18.18
CA LYS A 71 2.83 2.42 18.41
C LYS A 71 2.58 3.56 17.43
N ALA A 72 2.35 3.28 16.15
CA ALA A 72 2.01 4.30 15.16
C ALA A 72 0.73 5.06 15.54
N ALA A 73 -0.31 4.37 15.99
CA ALA A 73 -1.56 4.99 16.47
C ALA A 73 -1.35 5.90 17.70
N GLU A 74 -0.35 5.59 18.53
CA GLU A 74 -0.01 6.41 19.71
C GLU A 74 0.77 7.68 19.36
N VAL A 75 1.68 7.61 18.38
CA VAL A 75 2.68 8.67 18.14
C VAL A 75 2.46 9.48 16.87
N ILE A 76 1.60 9.02 15.94
CA ILE A 76 1.25 9.74 14.70
C ILE A 76 -0.16 10.34 14.84
N ASP A 77 -0.29 11.60 14.45
CA ASP A 77 -1.58 12.29 14.37
C ASP A 77 -1.89 12.67 12.91
N MET A 78 -2.81 11.93 12.30
CA MET A 78 -3.17 12.10 10.90
C MET A 78 -3.83 13.46 10.59
N ARG A 79 -4.41 14.12 11.58
CA ARG A 79 -5.01 15.47 11.41
C ARG A 79 -3.97 16.51 10.96
N ASN A 80 -2.71 16.29 11.32
CA ASN A 80 -1.59 17.18 11.02
C ASN A 80 -0.68 16.65 9.89
N HIS A 81 -0.96 15.45 9.37
CA HIS A 81 -0.09 14.79 8.38
C HIS A 81 -0.26 15.38 6.97
N LYS A 82 0.89 15.72 6.34
CA LYS A 82 1.01 16.12 4.93
C LYS A 82 2.17 15.38 4.28
N GLY A 83 1.98 14.89 3.06
CA GLY A 83 2.99 14.22 2.26
C GLY A 83 2.52 14.02 0.83
N ALA A 84 3.45 13.82 -0.10
CA ALA A 84 3.12 13.65 -1.52
C ALA A 84 2.52 12.29 -1.86
N HIS A 85 2.71 11.27 -0.99
CA HIS A 85 2.20 9.93 -1.23
C HIS A 85 0.75 9.80 -0.70
N PRO A 86 -0.15 9.11 -1.45
CA PRO A 86 -1.47 8.76 -0.96
C PRO A 86 -1.42 7.96 0.35
N ARG A 87 -2.26 8.32 1.30
CA ARG A 87 -2.34 7.66 2.61
C ARG A 87 -3.74 7.75 3.21
N MET A 88 -4.05 6.82 4.09
CA MET A 88 -5.34 6.83 4.76
C MET A 88 -5.26 6.66 6.29
N GLY A 89 -4.09 6.39 6.86
CA GLY A 89 -3.92 6.29 8.30
C GLY A 89 -2.48 6.31 8.77
N ALA A 90 -2.28 6.36 10.09
CA ALA A 90 -0.97 6.34 10.75
C ALA A 90 -0.15 5.12 10.30
N THR A 91 -0.77 3.95 10.24
CA THR A 91 -0.32 2.81 9.44
C THR A 91 -1.20 2.76 8.21
N ASP A 92 -0.65 3.17 7.07
CA ASP A 92 -1.41 3.22 5.83
C ASP A 92 -1.69 1.82 5.28
N VAL A 93 -0.65 1.00 5.17
CA VAL A 93 -0.75 -0.40 4.72
C VAL A 93 0.08 -1.33 5.60
N CYS A 94 -0.38 -2.57 5.75
CA CYS A 94 0.29 -3.63 6.50
C CYS A 94 0.13 -4.97 5.75
N PRO A 95 0.95 -5.22 4.72
CA PRO A 95 0.90 -6.46 3.94
C PRO A 95 1.74 -7.56 4.58
N LEU A 96 1.23 -8.80 4.48
CA LEU A 96 1.96 -10.04 4.75
C LEU A 96 2.36 -10.69 3.43
N ILE A 97 3.60 -11.19 3.36
CA ILE A 97 4.17 -11.82 2.17
C ILE A 97 4.67 -13.22 2.53
N PRO A 98 4.22 -14.30 1.87
CA PRO A 98 4.73 -15.64 2.09
C PRO A 98 6.17 -15.75 1.58
N ILE A 99 7.08 -16.27 2.41
CA ILE A 99 8.50 -16.48 2.08
C ILE A 99 8.81 -17.96 1.92
N ALA A 100 8.49 -18.76 2.94
CA ALA A 100 8.77 -20.20 2.95
C ALA A 100 7.77 -20.95 3.82
N GLY A 101 7.43 -22.18 3.44
CA GLY A 101 6.61 -23.10 4.22
C GLY A 101 5.17 -22.63 4.49
N ILE A 102 4.67 -21.66 3.75
CA ILE A 102 3.33 -21.09 3.89
C ILE A 102 2.82 -20.57 2.54
N THR A 103 1.53 -20.74 2.30
CA THR A 103 0.88 -20.28 1.07
C THR A 103 0.39 -18.82 1.17
N LEU A 104 0.06 -18.22 0.03
CA LEU A 104 -0.55 -16.89 -0.01
C LEU A 104 -1.94 -16.89 0.63
N GLU A 105 -2.70 -17.96 0.46
CA GLU A 105 -4.03 -18.13 1.07
C GLU A 105 -3.95 -18.21 2.59
N GLU A 106 -2.98 -18.93 3.14
CA GLU A 106 -2.72 -18.95 4.58
C GLU A 106 -2.30 -17.56 5.09
N CYS A 107 -1.44 -16.83 4.36
CA CYS A 107 -1.11 -15.45 4.68
C CYS A 107 -2.34 -14.52 4.63
N ALA A 108 -3.26 -14.75 3.70
CA ALA A 108 -4.49 -13.98 3.60
C ALA A 108 -5.37 -14.16 4.84
N GLU A 109 -5.47 -15.37 5.34
CA GLU A 109 -6.23 -15.65 6.58
C GLU A 109 -5.57 -15.00 7.80
N LEU A 110 -4.24 -15.09 7.90
CA LEU A 110 -3.48 -14.38 8.95
C LEU A 110 -3.66 -12.86 8.88
N ALA A 111 -3.70 -12.29 7.67
CA ALA A 111 -3.94 -10.87 7.47
C ALA A 111 -5.34 -10.46 7.94
N ARG A 112 -6.37 -11.27 7.69
CA ARG A 112 -7.74 -11.02 8.21
C ARG A 112 -7.79 -11.07 9.73
N GLN A 113 -7.10 -12.03 10.35
CA GLN A 113 -7.00 -12.13 11.81
C GLN A 113 -6.30 -10.89 12.40
N LEU A 114 -5.21 -10.46 11.79
CA LEU A 114 -4.50 -9.24 12.18
C LEU A 114 -5.39 -7.99 12.02
N ALA A 115 -6.08 -7.85 10.89
CA ALA A 115 -7.00 -6.75 10.63
C ALA A 115 -8.11 -6.66 11.69
N LYS A 116 -8.72 -7.81 12.01
CA LYS A 116 -9.74 -7.90 13.06
C LYS A 116 -9.18 -7.52 14.41
N ARG A 117 -8.02 -8.04 14.80
CA ARG A 117 -7.37 -7.72 16.08
C ARG A 117 -7.05 -6.23 16.21
N ILE A 118 -6.52 -5.60 15.15
CA ILE A 118 -6.25 -4.16 15.11
C ILE A 118 -7.53 -3.36 15.37
N ALA A 119 -8.61 -3.73 14.70
CA ALA A 119 -9.89 -3.06 14.87
C ALA A 119 -10.48 -3.24 16.28
N ASP A 120 -10.45 -4.46 16.81
CA ASP A 120 -11.04 -4.79 18.11
C ASP A 120 -10.26 -4.18 19.28
N GLU A 121 -8.92 -4.27 19.27
CA GLU A 121 -8.09 -3.88 20.40
C GLU A 121 -7.58 -2.43 20.32
N LEU A 122 -7.30 -1.93 19.11
CA LEU A 122 -6.76 -0.58 18.92
C LEU A 122 -7.83 0.43 18.47
N HIS A 123 -9.02 -0.05 18.13
CA HIS A 123 -10.11 0.77 17.59
C HIS A 123 -9.75 1.54 16.32
N VAL A 124 -8.82 0.96 15.51
CA VAL A 124 -8.43 1.47 14.20
C VAL A 124 -9.23 0.73 13.14
N PRO A 125 -10.06 1.41 12.32
CA PRO A 125 -10.79 0.76 11.23
C PRO A 125 -9.83 0.11 10.22
N THR A 126 -10.17 -1.09 9.74
CA THR A 126 -9.31 -1.82 8.81
C THR A 126 -10.04 -2.26 7.55
N TYR A 127 -9.31 -2.19 6.43
CA TYR A 127 -9.71 -2.67 5.11
C TYR A 127 -8.83 -3.83 4.71
N CYS A 128 -9.42 -4.95 4.30
CA CYS A 128 -8.68 -6.10 3.76
C CYS A 128 -8.47 -5.95 2.25
N TYR A 129 -7.23 -6.12 1.77
CA TYR A 129 -6.92 -5.96 0.36
C TYR A 129 -6.08 -7.10 -0.22
N GLU A 130 -5.87 -7.12 -1.53
CA GLU A 130 -5.20 -8.18 -2.30
C GLU A 130 -5.81 -9.55 -1.99
N ALA A 131 -5.01 -10.55 -1.63
CA ALA A 131 -5.51 -11.89 -1.35
C ALA A 131 -6.42 -11.96 -0.11
N ALA A 132 -6.27 -11.02 0.83
CA ALA A 132 -7.12 -10.93 2.02
C ALA A 132 -8.48 -10.27 1.78
N ALA A 133 -8.71 -9.65 0.61
CA ALA A 133 -9.94 -8.93 0.30
C ALA A 133 -11.17 -9.84 0.37
N PHE A 134 -12.26 -9.32 0.94
CA PHE A 134 -13.56 -10.01 0.99
C PHE A 134 -14.36 -9.83 -0.30
N THR A 135 -14.04 -8.82 -1.10
CA THR A 135 -14.68 -8.58 -2.40
C THR A 135 -13.63 -8.39 -3.51
N PRO A 136 -13.94 -8.76 -4.77
CA PRO A 136 -12.99 -8.61 -5.88
C PRO A 136 -12.48 -7.18 -6.07
N GLU A 137 -13.33 -6.18 -5.83
CA GLU A 137 -13.00 -4.76 -6.02
C GLU A 137 -11.92 -4.31 -5.04
N ARG A 138 -11.94 -4.82 -3.80
CA ARG A 138 -10.98 -4.49 -2.73
C ARG A 138 -9.63 -5.17 -2.88
N ARG A 139 -9.49 -6.11 -3.81
CA ARG A 139 -8.15 -6.62 -4.17
C ARG A 139 -7.23 -5.51 -4.63
N ASN A 140 -7.76 -4.46 -5.24
CA ASN A 140 -6.98 -3.29 -5.61
C ASN A 140 -6.87 -2.30 -4.42
N LEU A 141 -5.69 -2.17 -3.85
CA LEU A 141 -5.42 -1.21 -2.77
C LEU A 141 -5.91 0.21 -3.08
N ALA A 142 -5.82 0.66 -4.35
CA ALA A 142 -6.28 1.98 -4.74
C ALA A 142 -7.79 2.18 -4.52
N VAL A 143 -8.60 1.12 -4.56
CA VAL A 143 -10.04 1.17 -4.22
C VAL A 143 -10.22 1.33 -2.72
N CYS A 144 -9.48 0.57 -1.91
CA CYS A 144 -9.50 0.71 -0.46
C CYS A 144 -9.05 2.11 0.00
N ARG A 145 -8.09 2.71 -0.69
CA ARG A 145 -7.50 4.02 -0.37
C ARG A 145 -8.19 5.20 -1.08
N ALA A 146 -9.19 4.95 -1.92
CA ALA A 146 -9.84 5.99 -2.73
C ALA A 146 -10.33 7.17 -1.88
N GLY A 147 -9.94 8.39 -2.26
CA GLY A 147 -10.21 9.63 -1.53
C GLY A 147 -9.32 9.85 -0.31
N GLU A 148 -8.42 8.92 0.00
CA GLU A 148 -7.41 9.00 1.06
C GLU A 148 -8.00 9.22 2.46
N TYR A 149 -7.21 9.76 3.37
CA TYR A 149 -7.63 10.10 4.73
C TYR A 149 -8.82 11.08 4.75
N GLU A 150 -8.82 12.03 3.85
CA GLU A 150 -9.83 13.08 3.77
C GLU A 150 -11.24 12.58 3.43
N ALA A 151 -11.33 11.44 2.77
CA ALA A 151 -12.62 10.83 2.44
C ALA A 151 -13.17 9.88 3.52
N LEU A 152 -12.39 9.57 4.56
CA LEU A 152 -12.81 8.60 5.59
C LEU A 152 -14.15 8.97 6.26
N PRO A 153 -14.43 10.24 6.61
CA PRO A 153 -15.71 10.60 7.26
C PRO A 153 -16.93 10.19 6.42
N GLU A 154 -16.88 10.40 5.12
CA GLU A 154 -17.95 10.01 4.20
C GLU A 154 -17.94 8.50 3.93
N LYS A 155 -16.77 7.97 3.68
CA LYS A 155 -16.55 6.58 3.25
C LYS A 155 -16.96 5.56 4.30
N MET A 156 -16.70 5.84 5.58
CA MET A 156 -17.05 4.94 6.68
C MET A 156 -18.57 4.85 6.90
N ASN A 157 -19.33 5.86 6.49
CA ASN A 157 -20.78 5.88 6.58
C ASN A 157 -21.49 5.38 5.31
N HIS A 158 -20.72 5.00 4.26
CA HIS A 158 -21.30 4.61 2.97
C HIS A 158 -21.31 3.09 2.83
N GLU A 159 -22.48 2.51 2.59
CA GLU A 159 -22.62 1.08 2.30
C GLU A 159 -21.71 0.67 1.13
N GLY A 160 -20.99 -0.45 1.30
CA GLY A 160 -20.00 -0.97 0.35
C GLY A 160 -18.63 -0.28 0.37
N LYS A 161 -18.48 0.84 1.08
CA LYS A 161 -17.20 1.53 1.27
C LYS A 161 -16.70 1.51 2.71
N ALA A 162 -17.54 1.12 3.66
CA ALA A 162 -17.21 0.98 5.07
C ALA A 162 -16.04 0.00 5.28
N PRO A 163 -15.27 0.11 6.38
CA PRO A 163 -14.19 -0.83 6.69
C PRO A 163 -14.71 -2.25 6.86
N ASP A 164 -13.85 -3.23 6.65
CA ASP A 164 -14.19 -4.64 6.85
C ASP A 164 -14.29 -4.99 8.34
N PHE A 165 -13.50 -4.33 9.18
CA PHE A 165 -13.55 -4.43 10.64
C PHE A 165 -13.45 -3.04 11.27
N GLY A 166 -14.04 -2.89 12.45
CA GLY A 166 -14.07 -1.61 13.18
C GLY A 166 -15.14 -0.67 12.61
N ASP A 167 -16.34 -1.21 12.36
CA ASP A 167 -17.50 -0.40 12.00
C ASP A 167 -17.86 0.53 13.16
N ARG A 168 -17.58 1.81 12.98
CA ARG A 168 -17.78 2.87 13.96
C ARG A 168 -17.83 4.23 13.27
N PRO A 169 -18.45 5.24 13.90
CA PRO A 169 -18.43 6.60 13.36
C PRO A 169 -17.02 7.16 13.30
N PHE A 170 -16.79 8.11 12.39
CA PHE A 170 -15.55 8.88 12.32
C PHE A 170 -15.50 9.85 13.52
N ASP A 171 -14.91 9.40 14.61
CA ASP A 171 -14.73 10.15 15.85
C ASP A 171 -13.29 10.70 15.98
N GLU A 172 -12.98 11.35 17.11
CA GLU A 172 -11.66 11.89 17.43
C GLU A 172 -10.55 10.81 17.39
N GLY A 173 -10.85 9.58 17.80
CA GLY A 173 -9.90 8.47 17.74
C GLY A 173 -9.55 8.12 16.31
N VAL A 174 -10.55 7.94 15.45
CA VAL A 174 -10.34 7.66 14.02
C VAL A 174 -9.74 8.87 13.29
N ALA A 175 -10.12 10.10 13.66
CA ALA A 175 -9.49 11.30 13.12
C ALA A 175 -7.98 11.32 13.39
N ARG A 176 -7.55 10.87 14.55
CA ARG A 176 -6.13 10.79 14.90
C ARG A 176 -5.40 9.68 14.16
N THR A 177 -5.95 8.48 14.11
CA THR A 177 -5.28 7.30 13.55
C THR A 177 -5.52 7.10 12.07
N GLY A 178 -6.65 7.57 11.54
CA GLY A 178 -7.16 7.14 10.24
C GLY A 178 -7.53 5.67 10.24
N ALA A 179 -7.44 5.03 9.07
CA ALA A 179 -7.70 3.62 8.85
C ALA A 179 -6.49 2.92 8.23
N THR A 180 -6.41 1.60 8.40
CA THR A 180 -5.29 0.78 7.90
C THR A 180 -5.77 -0.23 6.88
N ALA A 181 -5.06 -0.37 5.75
CA ALA A 181 -5.24 -1.49 4.83
C ALA A 181 -4.33 -2.65 5.22
N VAL A 182 -4.91 -3.81 5.53
CA VAL A 182 -4.18 -5.03 5.88
C VAL A 182 -4.40 -6.07 4.78
N GLY A 183 -3.34 -6.71 4.31
CA GLY A 183 -3.48 -7.64 3.19
C GLY A 183 -2.42 -8.70 3.12
N ALA A 184 -2.56 -9.59 2.16
CA ALA A 184 -1.55 -10.56 1.79
C ALA A 184 -1.29 -10.49 0.29
N ARG A 185 -0.03 -10.47 -0.10
CA ARG A 185 0.39 -10.38 -1.50
C ARG A 185 1.70 -11.12 -1.74
N ASP A 186 1.97 -11.42 -2.98
CA ASP A 186 3.28 -11.86 -3.39
C ASP A 186 4.32 -10.73 -3.36
N PHE A 187 5.56 -11.05 -3.65
CA PHE A 187 6.62 -10.07 -3.81
C PHE A 187 6.22 -8.97 -4.78
N LEU A 188 6.59 -7.75 -4.43
CA LEU A 188 6.46 -6.59 -5.27
C LEU A 188 7.83 -5.93 -5.38
N ILE A 189 8.30 -5.69 -6.60
CA ILE A 189 9.53 -4.95 -6.84
C ILE A 189 9.17 -3.54 -7.29
N ALA A 190 9.53 -2.54 -6.48
CA ALA A 190 9.46 -1.15 -6.87
C ALA A 190 10.72 -0.77 -7.63
N VAL A 191 10.55 -0.19 -8.82
CA VAL A 191 11.66 0.28 -9.66
C VAL A 191 11.36 1.71 -10.11
N ASN A 192 12.28 2.60 -9.84
CA ASN A 192 12.16 4.01 -10.20
C ASN A 192 13.27 4.43 -11.17
N TYR A 193 12.89 5.01 -12.30
CA TYR A 193 13.83 5.54 -13.28
C TYR A 193 13.79 7.06 -13.31
N ASN A 194 14.87 7.69 -12.92
CA ASN A 194 15.07 9.12 -13.04
C ASN A 194 15.31 9.48 -14.52
N LEU A 195 14.56 10.47 -15.00
CA LEU A 195 14.67 10.93 -16.39
C LEU A 195 15.47 12.24 -16.43
N ASN A 196 16.18 12.48 -17.50
CA ASN A 196 16.89 13.76 -17.74
C ASN A 196 15.92 14.86 -18.23
N THR A 197 14.77 14.98 -17.64
CA THR A 197 13.73 15.96 -17.94
C THR A 197 12.88 16.25 -16.72
N THR A 198 12.28 17.43 -16.66
CA THR A 198 11.28 17.81 -15.64
C THR A 198 9.84 17.51 -16.06
N SER A 199 9.64 16.99 -17.27
CA SER A 199 8.32 16.78 -17.85
C SER A 199 7.63 15.51 -17.33
N THR A 200 6.69 15.66 -16.41
CA THR A 200 5.77 14.58 -15.97
C THR A 200 4.96 14.00 -17.12
N ARG A 201 4.66 14.81 -18.16
CA ARG A 201 3.99 14.33 -19.37
C ARG A 201 4.82 13.28 -20.10
N ARG A 202 6.15 13.50 -20.24
CA ARG A 202 7.06 12.51 -20.85
C ARG A 202 7.17 11.26 -19.98
N ALA A 203 7.32 11.43 -18.67
CA ALA A 203 7.35 10.30 -17.73
C ALA A 203 6.07 9.45 -17.80
N ASN A 204 4.90 10.10 -17.82
CA ASN A 204 3.63 9.38 -17.99
C ASN A 204 3.49 8.72 -19.36
N ALA A 205 4.01 9.31 -20.43
CA ALA A 205 4.00 8.68 -21.75
C ALA A 205 4.77 7.34 -21.73
N ILE A 206 5.94 7.30 -21.10
CA ILE A 206 6.73 6.09 -20.90
C ILE A 206 5.99 5.10 -19.99
N ALA A 207 5.51 5.55 -18.83
CA ALA A 207 4.77 4.73 -17.89
C ALA A 207 3.57 4.02 -18.53
N PHE A 208 2.85 4.72 -19.42
CA PHE A 208 1.69 4.17 -20.11
C PHE A 208 2.05 3.19 -21.23
N ASP A 209 3.24 3.29 -21.78
CA ASP A 209 3.73 2.32 -22.77
C ASP A 209 4.23 1.02 -22.12
N VAL A 210 4.77 1.11 -20.89
CA VAL A 210 5.32 -0.07 -20.22
C VAL A 210 4.30 -0.80 -19.35
N ARG A 211 3.40 -0.11 -18.62
CA ARG A 211 2.46 -0.75 -17.69
C ARG A 211 1.44 -1.64 -18.41
N GLU A 212 1.06 -2.76 -17.81
CA GLU A 212 0.11 -3.71 -18.40
C GLU A 212 -1.21 -3.07 -18.86
N LYS A 213 -1.79 -2.17 -18.06
CA LYS A 213 -3.01 -1.44 -18.41
C LYS A 213 -2.86 -0.62 -19.70
N GLY A 214 -1.64 -0.17 -20.01
CA GLY A 214 -1.35 0.61 -21.20
C GLY A 214 -1.98 2.00 -21.20
N ARG A 215 -2.42 2.42 -22.38
CA ARG A 215 -3.03 3.75 -22.64
C ARG A 215 -4.32 3.65 -23.44
N PRO A 216 -5.21 4.65 -23.35
CA PRO A 216 -6.36 4.76 -24.24
C PRO A 216 -5.93 4.89 -25.71
N VAL A 217 -6.62 4.15 -26.59
CA VAL A 217 -6.56 4.41 -28.04
C VAL A 217 -7.33 5.69 -28.30
N ARG A 218 -6.76 6.58 -29.12
CA ARG A 218 -7.31 7.92 -29.37
C ARG A 218 -7.50 8.18 -30.85
N GLU A 219 -8.44 9.07 -31.19
CA GLU A 219 -8.71 9.51 -32.55
C GLU A 219 -7.44 10.07 -33.20
N GLY A 220 -7.20 9.69 -34.46
CA GLY A 220 -6.06 10.13 -35.24
C GLY A 220 -4.69 9.67 -34.71
N ASN A 221 -4.63 8.67 -33.84
CA ASN A 221 -3.40 8.28 -33.13
C ASN A 221 -2.68 9.45 -32.40
N SER A 222 -3.42 10.49 -32.12
CA SER A 222 -2.87 11.71 -31.46
C SER A 222 -2.93 11.58 -29.94
N PRO A 223 -1.87 11.99 -29.20
CA PRO A 223 -1.87 11.97 -27.73
C PRO A 223 -2.93 12.88 -27.10
N VAL A 224 -3.49 13.81 -27.86
CA VAL A 224 -4.54 14.76 -27.44
C VAL A 224 -5.91 14.46 -28.05
N GLY A 225 -6.03 13.45 -28.92
CA GLY A 225 -7.29 13.01 -29.50
C GLY A 225 -8.26 12.47 -28.44
N LYS A 226 -9.56 12.46 -28.76
CA LYS A 226 -10.56 11.87 -27.85
C LYS A 226 -10.32 10.38 -27.71
N PRO A 227 -10.47 9.78 -26.50
CA PRO A 227 -10.42 8.34 -26.32
C PRO A 227 -11.51 7.66 -27.14
N LEU A 228 -11.14 6.62 -27.88
CA LEU A 228 -12.10 5.77 -28.58
C LEU A 228 -12.82 4.86 -27.58
N LYS A 229 -14.08 4.61 -27.84
CA LYS A 229 -14.93 3.72 -27.04
C LYS A 229 -15.43 2.56 -27.89
N ASP A 230 -15.62 1.41 -27.25
CA ASP A 230 -16.29 0.27 -27.84
C ASP A 230 -17.82 0.45 -27.89
N GLU A 231 -18.54 -0.53 -28.42
CA GLU A 231 -19.99 -0.56 -28.52
C GLU A 231 -20.72 -0.48 -27.18
N ASN A 232 -20.03 -0.81 -26.06
CA ASN A 232 -20.53 -0.73 -24.69
C ASN A 232 -20.16 0.59 -23.99
N GLY A 233 -19.56 1.53 -24.71
CA GLY A 233 -19.10 2.82 -24.17
C GLY A 233 -17.83 2.76 -23.34
N LYS A 234 -17.15 1.59 -23.29
CA LYS A 234 -15.90 1.40 -22.56
C LYS A 234 -14.72 1.89 -23.41
N THR A 235 -13.79 2.60 -22.78
CA THR A 235 -12.58 3.08 -23.46
C THR A 235 -11.74 1.91 -23.98
N ILE A 236 -11.41 1.95 -25.25
CA ILE A 236 -10.50 0.97 -25.89
C ILE A 236 -9.08 1.26 -25.41
N MET A 237 -8.43 0.26 -24.86
CA MET A 237 -7.07 0.33 -24.33
C MET A 237 -6.08 -0.38 -25.25
N LYS A 238 -4.92 0.24 -25.51
CA LYS A 238 -3.75 -0.43 -26.06
C LYS A 238 -2.89 -0.88 -24.88
N PRO A 239 -2.71 -2.20 -24.66
CA PRO A 239 -1.86 -2.71 -23.59
C PRO A 239 -0.43 -2.19 -23.69
N GLY A 240 0.24 -2.06 -22.56
CA GLY A 240 1.67 -1.80 -22.53
C GLY A 240 2.50 -3.06 -22.72
N THR A 241 3.82 -2.89 -22.67
CA THR A 241 4.78 -3.95 -23.03
C THR A 241 5.05 -4.95 -21.92
N LEU A 242 4.89 -4.56 -20.64
CA LEU A 242 5.20 -5.40 -19.48
C LEU A 242 3.91 -5.86 -18.79
N LYS A 243 3.74 -7.18 -18.70
CA LYS A 243 2.66 -7.78 -17.91
C LYS A 243 2.95 -7.62 -16.42
N ALA A 244 1.94 -7.79 -15.57
CA ALA A 244 2.05 -7.67 -14.12
C ALA A 244 2.84 -6.44 -13.64
N THR A 245 2.77 -5.33 -14.40
CA THR A 245 3.47 -4.09 -14.11
C THR A 245 2.49 -2.92 -14.02
N LYS A 246 2.54 -2.20 -12.90
CA LYS A 246 1.89 -0.90 -12.72
C LYS A 246 2.95 0.19 -12.88
N ALA A 247 2.62 1.32 -13.50
CA ALA A 247 3.55 2.42 -13.65
C ALA A 247 2.83 3.77 -13.71
N ILE A 248 3.53 4.79 -13.21
CA ILE A 248 3.12 6.19 -13.22
C ILE A 248 4.34 7.08 -13.46
N GLY A 249 4.13 8.22 -14.11
CA GLY A 249 5.13 9.28 -14.18
C GLY A 249 4.80 10.39 -13.19
N TRP A 250 5.79 10.85 -12.47
CA TRP A 250 5.66 11.95 -11.51
C TRP A 250 6.90 12.86 -11.53
N PHE A 251 6.84 13.96 -10.78
CA PHE A 251 7.98 14.84 -10.54
C PHE A 251 8.47 14.64 -9.11
N ILE A 252 9.77 14.55 -8.94
CA ILE A 252 10.40 14.41 -7.62
C ILE A 252 11.08 15.74 -7.29
N ASP A 253 10.52 16.45 -6.32
CA ASP A 253 11.01 17.77 -5.90
C ASP A 253 12.44 17.72 -5.36
N GLU A 254 12.80 16.67 -4.61
CA GLU A 254 14.15 16.49 -4.05
C GLU A 254 15.23 16.44 -5.13
N TYR A 255 14.92 15.80 -6.27
CA TYR A 255 15.88 15.62 -7.38
C TYR A 255 15.67 16.60 -8.51
N GLN A 256 14.58 17.41 -8.48
CA GLN A 256 14.20 18.35 -9.53
C GLN A 256 14.09 17.69 -10.93
N ILE A 257 13.62 16.45 -10.97
CA ILE A 257 13.48 15.66 -12.21
C ILE A 257 12.15 14.90 -12.25
N ALA A 258 11.72 14.56 -13.47
CA ALA A 258 10.63 13.62 -13.65
C ALA A 258 11.15 12.18 -13.50
N GLN A 259 10.31 11.31 -12.97
CA GLN A 259 10.63 9.92 -12.70
C GLN A 259 9.50 9.02 -13.20
N VAL A 260 9.86 7.86 -13.73
CA VAL A 260 8.93 6.75 -13.98
C VAL A 260 9.02 5.80 -12.80
N SER A 261 7.93 5.70 -12.04
CA SER A 261 7.82 4.74 -10.94
C SER A 261 7.03 3.53 -11.39
N MET A 262 7.59 2.35 -11.17
CA MET A 262 6.99 1.07 -11.55
C MET A 262 6.91 0.14 -10.36
N ASN A 263 5.85 -0.65 -10.31
CA ASN A 263 5.70 -1.79 -9.41
C ASN A 263 5.52 -3.07 -10.25
N ILE A 264 6.50 -3.96 -10.20
CA ILE A 264 6.39 -5.32 -10.74
C ILE A 264 5.65 -6.16 -9.70
N THR A 265 4.43 -6.59 -10.02
CA THR A 265 3.52 -7.23 -9.05
C THR A 265 3.54 -8.76 -9.14
N ASN A 266 4.23 -9.32 -10.12
CA ASN A 266 4.47 -10.75 -10.24
C ASN A 266 5.83 -11.00 -10.92
N ILE A 267 6.82 -11.32 -10.11
CA ILE A 267 8.21 -11.56 -10.55
C ILE A 267 8.40 -12.84 -11.38
N SER A 268 7.39 -13.70 -11.43
CA SER A 268 7.41 -14.90 -12.28
C SER A 268 6.92 -14.61 -13.69
N VAL A 269 6.39 -13.42 -13.96
CA VAL A 269 5.82 -13.02 -15.25
C VAL A 269 6.66 -11.95 -15.94
N THR A 270 7.22 -11.02 -15.16
CA THR A 270 8.04 -9.89 -15.68
C THR A 270 9.30 -9.71 -14.87
#